data_53031d60966b783f0a379076571b95fd
#
_entry.id   53031d60966b783f0a379076571b95fd
#
_cell.length_a   1.000
_cell.length_b   1.000
_cell.length_c   1.000
_cell.angle_alpha   90.00
_cell.angle_beta   90.00
_cell.angle_gamma   90.00
#
_symmetry.space_group_name_H-M   'P 1'
#
loop_
_entity.id
_entity.type
_entity.pdbx_description
1 polymer ?
#
loop_
_entity_poly.entity_id
_entity_poly.type
_entity_poly.pdbx_seq_one_letter_code
_entity_poly.pdbx_strand_id
1 'polypeptide(L)'
;MPVVISLLNSFSGIAAAFAGLMLLNNVLIVAGSLVGASGLILTIIMAKAMNRSIGNILFVGYASTSSGSKSEETGEVKPINVSDAYLILENASSVIVIPGYGMAVAQAQHVVRELGELLEENGTEVRYGIHPVAGRMPGHMNVLLAEANVPYDVLVEPDDINPSMDSIDVAIVIGANDVVNPVSYTHLTLPTKSR
;
A
#
# COMPACT_ATOMS: atom_id res chain seq x y z
N MET A 1 -12.17 -0.66 -1.55
CA MET A 1 -13.30 -0.18 -0.72
C MET A 1 -13.64 1.31 -0.90
N PRO A 2 -12.72 2.32 -0.86
CA PRO A 2 -13.12 3.73 -0.93
C PRO A 2 -13.87 4.13 -2.21
N VAL A 3 -13.53 3.58 -3.36
CA VAL A 3 -14.21 3.85 -4.65
C VAL A 3 -15.67 3.44 -4.63
N VAL A 4 -15.98 2.27 -4.05
CA VAL A 4 -17.36 1.76 -3.93
C VAL A 4 -18.18 2.63 -2.99
N ILE A 5 -17.59 3.07 -1.88
CA ILE A 5 -18.26 3.96 -0.91
C ILE A 5 -18.57 5.32 -1.57
N SER A 6 -17.62 5.88 -2.32
CA SER A 6 -17.83 7.13 -3.06
C SER A 6 -18.95 7.01 -4.10
N LEU A 7 -19.02 5.87 -4.81
CA LEU A 7 -20.07 5.59 -5.78
C LEU A 7 -21.44 5.47 -5.11
N LEU A 8 -21.54 4.74 -4.00
CA LEU A 8 -22.80 4.60 -3.24
C LEU A 8 -23.26 5.95 -2.69
N ASN A 9 -22.35 6.79 -2.22
CA ASN A 9 -22.66 8.15 -1.77
C ASN A 9 -23.19 9.00 -2.92
N SER A 10 -22.64 8.85 -4.12
CA SER A 10 -23.15 9.53 -5.33
C SER A 10 -24.59 9.10 -5.65
N PHE A 11 -24.90 7.81 -5.61
CA PHE A 11 -26.27 7.33 -5.83
C PHE A 11 -27.24 7.82 -4.76
N SER A 12 -26.82 7.92 -3.51
CA SER A 12 -27.61 8.51 -2.43
C SER A 12 -27.89 9.99 -2.69
N GLY A 13 -26.91 10.74 -3.21
CA GLY A 13 -27.09 12.14 -3.62
C GLY A 13 -28.12 12.28 -4.75
N ILE A 14 -28.06 11.44 -5.77
CA ILE A 14 -29.01 11.42 -6.88
C ILE A 14 -30.43 11.09 -6.37
N ALA A 15 -30.56 10.09 -5.50
CA ALA A 15 -31.82 9.73 -4.88
C ALA A 15 -32.43 10.91 -4.07
N ALA A 16 -31.59 11.64 -3.32
CA ALA A 16 -32.00 12.82 -2.59
C ALA A 16 -32.51 13.94 -3.53
N ALA A 17 -31.86 14.13 -4.70
CA ALA A 17 -32.30 15.11 -5.69
C ALA A 17 -33.68 14.75 -6.25
N PHE A 18 -33.93 13.48 -6.58
CA PHE A 18 -35.25 13.01 -7.03
C PHE A 18 -36.32 13.13 -5.92
N ALA A 19 -35.99 12.82 -4.68
CA ALA A 19 -36.90 13.06 -3.55
C ALA A 19 -37.21 14.56 -3.39
N GLY A 20 -36.22 15.43 -3.61
CA GLY A 20 -36.42 16.87 -3.61
C GLY A 20 -37.39 17.36 -4.69
N LEU A 21 -37.35 16.75 -5.88
CA LEU A 21 -38.33 17.05 -6.94
C LEU A 21 -39.75 16.63 -6.56
N MET A 22 -39.90 15.48 -5.93
CA MET A 22 -41.24 15.04 -5.46
C MET A 22 -41.80 15.89 -4.34
N LEU A 23 -40.94 16.37 -3.44
CA LEU A 23 -41.31 17.20 -2.31
C LEU A 23 -41.31 18.70 -2.65
N LEU A 24 -41.02 19.09 -3.89
CA LEU A 24 -40.87 20.46 -4.35
C LEU A 24 -39.92 21.31 -3.46
N ASN A 25 -38.87 20.64 -2.95
CA ASN A 25 -37.89 21.27 -2.07
C ASN A 25 -36.60 21.60 -2.83
N ASN A 26 -36.43 22.88 -3.16
CA ASN A 26 -35.27 23.33 -3.97
C ASN A 26 -33.94 23.12 -3.28
N VAL A 27 -33.87 23.18 -1.95
CA VAL A 27 -32.62 22.95 -1.20
C VAL A 27 -32.18 21.51 -1.35
N LEU A 28 -33.12 20.59 -1.25
CA LEU A 28 -32.82 19.14 -1.38
C LEU A 28 -32.41 18.78 -2.80
N ILE A 29 -33.03 19.41 -3.83
CA ILE A 29 -32.64 19.22 -5.25
C ILE A 29 -31.20 19.68 -5.47
N VAL A 30 -30.84 20.88 -5.03
CA VAL A 30 -29.51 21.44 -5.23
C VAL A 30 -28.47 20.66 -4.44
N ALA A 31 -28.70 20.39 -3.18
CA ALA A 31 -27.77 19.63 -2.33
C ALA A 31 -27.56 18.19 -2.86
N GLY A 32 -28.65 17.51 -3.21
CA GLY A 32 -28.57 16.15 -3.77
C GLY A 32 -27.84 16.10 -5.10
N SER A 33 -28.06 17.07 -5.98
CA SER A 33 -27.36 17.18 -7.27
C SER A 33 -25.86 17.43 -7.11
N LEU A 34 -25.48 18.30 -6.18
CA LEU A 34 -24.06 18.58 -5.88
C LEU A 34 -23.36 17.34 -5.30
N VAL A 35 -23.98 16.67 -4.35
CA VAL A 35 -23.41 15.42 -3.75
C VAL A 35 -23.33 14.31 -4.80
N GLY A 36 -24.36 14.15 -5.61
CA GLY A 36 -24.38 13.16 -6.70
C GLY A 36 -23.27 13.39 -7.71
N ALA A 37 -23.14 14.60 -8.22
CA ALA A 37 -22.12 14.96 -9.21
C ALA A 37 -20.70 14.85 -8.63
N SER A 38 -20.45 15.40 -7.45
CA SER A 38 -19.13 15.34 -6.81
C SER A 38 -18.70 13.91 -6.50
N GLY A 39 -19.61 13.05 -6.04
CA GLY A 39 -19.34 11.66 -5.78
C GLY A 39 -19.00 10.87 -7.04
N LEU A 40 -19.66 11.11 -8.18
CA LEU A 40 -19.32 10.50 -9.48
C LEU A 40 -17.94 10.92 -9.96
N ILE A 41 -17.65 12.22 -9.93
CA ILE A 41 -16.35 12.76 -10.34
C ILE A 41 -15.23 12.14 -9.49
N LEU A 42 -15.41 12.12 -8.17
CA LEU A 42 -14.45 11.55 -7.23
C LEU A 42 -14.23 10.05 -7.50
N THR A 43 -15.30 9.30 -7.77
CA THR A 43 -15.23 7.88 -8.11
C THR A 43 -14.38 7.65 -9.37
N ILE A 44 -14.58 8.44 -10.41
CA ILE A 44 -13.82 8.35 -11.67
C ILE A 44 -12.34 8.67 -11.44
N ILE A 45 -12.05 9.74 -10.72
CA ILE A 45 -10.68 10.17 -10.41
C ILE A 45 -9.96 9.09 -9.60
N MET A 46 -10.60 8.55 -8.56
CA MET A 46 -10.03 7.49 -7.72
C MET A 46 -9.80 6.19 -8.50
N ALA A 47 -10.75 5.77 -9.34
CA ALA A 47 -10.59 4.60 -10.19
C ALA A 47 -9.42 4.77 -11.17
N LYS A 48 -9.29 5.96 -11.77
CA LYS A 48 -8.18 6.31 -12.66
C LYS A 48 -6.83 6.35 -11.92
N ALA A 49 -6.81 6.91 -10.70
CA ALA A 49 -5.61 6.93 -9.87
C ALA A 49 -5.14 5.52 -9.47
N MET A 50 -6.09 4.60 -9.25
CA MET A 50 -5.80 3.19 -8.99
C MET A 50 -5.49 2.37 -10.25
N ASN A 51 -5.51 3.00 -11.43
CA ASN A 51 -5.33 2.35 -12.73
C ASN A 51 -6.24 1.14 -12.96
N ARG A 52 -7.48 1.21 -12.45
CA ARG A 52 -8.50 0.16 -12.59
C ARG A 52 -9.78 0.75 -13.18
N SER A 53 -10.42 0.00 -14.07
CA SER A 53 -11.76 0.39 -14.55
C SER A 53 -12.80 0.23 -13.44
N ILE A 54 -13.83 1.09 -13.45
CA ILE A 54 -14.93 1.04 -12.47
C ILE A 54 -15.63 -0.32 -12.53
N GLY A 55 -15.83 -0.88 -13.73
CA GLY A 55 -16.40 -2.22 -13.91
C GLY A 55 -15.56 -3.30 -13.22
N ASN A 56 -14.24 -3.23 -13.32
CA ASN A 56 -13.33 -4.17 -12.67
C ASN A 56 -13.39 -4.08 -11.14
N ILE A 57 -13.57 -2.85 -10.62
CA ILE A 57 -13.69 -2.63 -9.16
C ILE A 57 -15.01 -3.17 -8.61
N LEU A 58 -16.10 -3.01 -9.36
CA LEU A 58 -17.44 -3.45 -8.94
C LEU A 58 -17.63 -4.98 -9.07
N PHE A 59 -17.05 -5.59 -10.10
CA PHE A 59 -17.30 -7.00 -10.45
C PHE A 59 -16.15 -7.94 -10.11
N VAL A 60 -15.07 -7.46 -9.48
CA VAL A 60 -13.94 -8.31 -9.01
C VAL A 60 -14.40 -9.46 -8.11
N GLY A 61 -15.48 -9.28 -7.36
CA GLY A 61 -16.05 -10.34 -6.53
C GLY A 61 -16.74 -11.47 -7.32
N TYR A 62 -17.14 -11.20 -8.58
CA TYR A 62 -17.80 -12.19 -9.47
C TYR A 62 -16.83 -12.78 -10.51
N ALA A 63 -15.68 -12.12 -10.75
CA ALA A 63 -14.72 -12.49 -11.80
C ALA A 63 -13.51 -13.28 -11.28
N SER A 64 -13.59 -13.87 -10.11
CA SER A 64 -12.49 -14.71 -9.58
C SER A 64 -12.30 -16.05 -10.29
N THR A 65 -12.90 -16.25 -11.47
CA THR A 65 -12.76 -17.50 -12.26
C THR A 65 -12.48 -17.31 -13.75
N SER A 66 -12.07 -16.14 -14.24
CA SER A 66 -11.61 -16.07 -15.63
C SER A 66 -10.49 -15.06 -15.85
N SER A 67 -9.30 -15.62 -16.04
CA SER A 67 -8.19 -15.13 -16.86
C SER A 67 -7.87 -13.62 -16.76
N GLY A 68 -7.30 -13.20 -15.63
CA GLY A 68 -6.17 -12.31 -15.73
C GLY A 68 -5.03 -13.14 -16.28
N SER A 69 -4.40 -12.72 -17.35
CA SER A 69 -3.13 -13.29 -17.78
C SER A 69 -2.17 -13.22 -16.59
N LYS A 70 -2.01 -14.34 -15.89
CA LYS A 70 -0.83 -14.59 -15.11
C LYS A 70 0.31 -14.52 -16.11
N SER A 71 1.05 -13.43 -16.14
CA SER A 71 2.46 -13.57 -16.37
C SER A 71 2.94 -14.46 -15.24
N GLU A 72 3.06 -15.72 -15.53
CA GLU A 72 3.76 -16.70 -14.70
C GLU A 72 5.24 -16.31 -14.71
N GLU A 73 5.58 -15.32 -13.90
CA GLU A 73 6.91 -15.30 -13.33
C GLU A 73 6.81 -16.20 -12.11
N THR A 74 7.15 -17.45 -12.32
CA THR A 74 7.28 -18.50 -11.32
C THR A 74 8.48 -18.19 -10.43
N GLY A 75 8.31 -17.21 -9.55
CA GLY A 75 9.12 -17.12 -8.35
C GLY A 75 8.63 -18.21 -7.41
N GLU A 76 9.39 -19.27 -7.27
CA GLU A 76 9.09 -20.37 -6.34
C GLU A 76 9.27 -19.82 -4.92
N VAL A 77 8.16 -19.57 -4.22
CA VAL A 77 8.22 -19.15 -2.81
C VAL A 77 8.66 -20.36 -1.99
N LYS A 78 9.87 -20.30 -1.45
CA LYS A 78 10.39 -21.30 -0.53
C LYS A 78 10.05 -20.93 0.90
N PRO A 79 9.28 -21.74 1.63
CA PRO A 79 9.11 -21.53 3.06
C PRO A 79 10.45 -21.70 3.77
N ILE A 80 10.84 -20.72 4.58
CA ILE A 80 12.09 -20.72 5.33
C ILE A 80 11.76 -20.93 6.81
N ASN A 81 12.54 -21.77 7.49
CA ASN A 81 12.48 -21.94 8.92
C ASN A 81 13.22 -20.79 9.64
N VAL A 82 12.91 -20.59 10.92
CA VAL A 82 13.55 -19.55 11.74
C VAL A 82 15.07 -19.71 11.77
N SER A 83 15.57 -20.95 11.86
CA SER A 83 17.01 -21.23 11.87
C SER A 83 17.71 -20.84 10.55
N ASP A 84 17.05 -21.07 9.41
CA ASP A 84 17.59 -20.69 8.11
C ASP A 84 17.56 -19.19 7.90
N ALA A 85 16.48 -18.51 8.38
CA ALA A 85 16.39 -17.07 8.36
C ALA A 85 17.48 -16.41 9.22
N TYR A 86 17.78 -16.98 10.38
CA TYR A 86 18.86 -16.51 11.25
C TYR A 86 20.22 -16.58 10.53
N LEU A 87 20.54 -17.70 9.88
CA LEU A 87 21.79 -17.87 9.14
C LEU A 87 21.92 -16.88 7.97
N ILE A 88 20.81 -16.56 7.29
CA ILE A 88 20.81 -15.58 6.20
C ILE A 88 21.09 -14.18 6.75
N LEU A 89 20.44 -13.80 7.84
CA LEU A 89 20.60 -12.48 8.46
C LEU A 89 21.96 -12.29 9.11
N GLU A 90 22.54 -13.36 9.71
CA GLU A 90 23.88 -13.33 10.32
C GLU A 90 24.99 -13.09 9.29
N ASN A 91 24.81 -13.59 8.08
CA ASN A 91 25.80 -13.45 6.99
C ASN A 91 25.55 -12.20 6.10
N ALA A 92 24.44 -11.48 6.31
CA ALA A 92 24.12 -10.30 5.53
C ALA A 92 24.93 -9.09 6.00
N SER A 93 25.52 -8.36 5.07
CA SER A 93 26.23 -7.11 5.35
C SER A 93 25.28 -5.90 5.22
N SER A 94 24.23 -6.02 4.44
CA SER A 94 23.25 -4.97 4.17
C SER A 94 21.84 -5.51 4.19
N VAL A 95 20.99 -4.94 5.04
CA VAL A 95 19.58 -5.33 5.21
C VAL A 95 18.68 -4.12 5.04
N ILE A 96 17.62 -4.26 4.24
CA ILE A 96 16.57 -3.27 4.12
C ILE A 96 15.25 -3.81 4.69
N VAL A 97 14.61 -3.02 5.53
CA VAL A 97 13.27 -3.31 6.05
C VAL A 97 12.25 -2.46 5.32
N ILE A 98 11.25 -3.10 4.72
CA ILE A 98 10.18 -2.44 3.97
C ILE A 98 8.87 -2.58 4.77
N PRO A 99 8.54 -1.57 5.59
CA PRO A 99 7.34 -1.61 6.40
C PRO A 99 6.10 -1.20 5.60
N GLY A 100 4.99 -1.88 5.86
CA GLY A 100 3.70 -1.53 5.31
C GLY A 100 2.61 -1.44 6.36
N TYR A 101 1.37 -1.22 5.91
CA TYR A 101 0.23 -1.06 6.81
C TYR A 101 -0.01 -2.26 7.74
N GLY A 102 0.33 -3.48 7.30
CA GLY A 102 0.22 -4.68 8.13
C GLY A 102 1.07 -4.62 9.39
N MET A 103 2.27 -4.02 9.33
CA MET A 103 3.11 -3.78 10.50
C MET A 103 2.43 -2.86 11.51
N ALA A 104 1.77 -1.80 11.03
CA ALA A 104 1.01 -0.87 11.86
C ALA A 104 -0.16 -1.55 12.59
N VAL A 105 -0.92 -2.39 11.87
CA VAL A 105 -2.05 -3.14 12.45
C VAL A 105 -1.59 -4.13 13.51
N ALA A 106 -0.45 -4.77 13.29
CA ALA A 106 0.14 -5.72 14.23
C ALA A 106 0.90 -5.05 15.39
N GLN A 107 1.06 -3.71 15.36
CA GLN A 107 1.87 -2.94 16.31
C GLN A 107 3.30 -3.50 16.46
N ALA A 108 3.86 -4.00 15.35
CA ALA A 108 5.15 -4.68 15.32
C ALA A 108 6.35 -3.73 15.20
N GLN A 109 6.17 -2.40 15.18
CA GLN A 109 7.22 -1.41 14.99
C GLN A 109 8.34 -1.52 16.03
N HIS A 110 8.00 -1.85 17.28
CA HIS A 110 8.99 -2.01 18.35
C HIS A 110 9.85 -3.26 18.17
N VAL A 111 9.23 -4.37 17.75
CA VAL A 111 9.96 -5.63 17.48
C VAL A 111 10.86 -5.50 16.26
N VAL A 112 10.40 -4.77 15.24
CA VAL A 112 11.18 -4.50 14.02
C VAL A 112 12.40 -3.61 14.34
N ARG A 113 12.23 -2.62 15.22
CA ARG A 113 13.34 -1.81 15.70
C ARG A 113 14.35 -2.66 16.48
N GLU A 114 13.89 -3.48 17.42
CA GLU A 114 14.75 -4.37 18.21
C GLU A 114 15.55 -5.32 17.31
N LEU A 115 14.91 -5.87 16.26
CA LEU A 115 15.61 -6.66 15.25
C LEU A 115 16.67 -5.84 14.52
N GLY A 116 16.37 -4.60 14.16
CA GLY A 116 17.33 -3.68 13.52
C GLY A 116 18.54 -3.42 14.41
N GLU A 117 18.34 -3.10 15.69
CA GLU A 117 19.40 -2.87 16.66
C GLU A 117 20.32 -4.09 16.81
N LEU A 118 19.73 -5.30 16.90
CA LEU A 118 20.51 -6.53 16.97
C LEU A 118 21.34 -6.81 15.72
N LEU A 119 20.85 -6.45 14.55
CA LEU A 119 21.59 -6.58 13.29
C LEU A 119 22.73 -5.55 13.22
N GLU A 120 22.49 -4.31 13.65
CA GLU A 120 23.53 -3.27 13.72
C GLU A 120 24.63 -3.63 14.72
N GLU A 121 24.30 -4.23 15.86
CA GLU A 121 25.29 -4.74 16.83
C GLU A 121 26.19 -5.83 16.22
N ASN A 122 25.67 -6.61 15.27
CA ASN A 122 26.43 -7.61 14.52
C ASN A 122 27.23 -6.99 13.35
N GLY A 123 27.15 -5.70 13.14
CA GLY A 123 27.88 -5.00 12.08
C GLY A 123 27.18 -4.95 10.72
N THR A 124 25.87 -5.28 10.68
CA THR A 124 25.03 -5.21 9.47
C THR A 124 24.49 -3.79 9.31
N GLU A 125 24.57 -3.22 8.13
CA GLU A 125 23.92 -1.94 7.81
C GLU A 125 22.42 -2.13 7.62
N VAL A 126 21.60 -1.51 8.49
CA VAL A 126 20.15 -1.61 8.44
C VAL A 126 19.54 -0.29 7.94
N ARG A 127 18.69 -0.37 6.91
CA ARG A 127 17.94 0.77 6.37
C ARG A 127 16.46 0.45 6.31
N TYR A 128 15.62 1.48 6.41
CA TYR A 128 14.17 1.35 6.31
C TYR A 128 13.67 2.02 5.04
N GLY A 129 13.17 1.21 4.10
CA GLY A 129 12.60 1.68 2.84
C GLY A 129 11.15 2.06 3.00
N ILE A 130 10.84 3.36 3.07
CA ILE A 130 9.49 3.84 3.34
C ILE A 130 8.87 4.42 2.08
N HIS A 131 7.78 3.81 1.62
CA HIS A 131 7.00 4.40 0.54
C HIS A 131 6.12 5.55 1.07
N PRO A 132 6.09 6.73 0.42
CA PRO A 132 5.36 7.92 0.89
C PRO A 132 3.87 7.70 1.17
N VAL A 133 3.25 6.78 0.43
CA VAL A 133 1.82 6.42 0.59
C VAL A 133 1.61 5.06 1.25
N ALA A 134 2.64 4.46 1.83
CA ALA A 134 2.47 3.25 2.63
C ALA A 134 1.63 3.55 3.87
N GLY A 135 0.63 2.72 4.12
CA GLY A 135 -0.30 2.92 5.22
C GLY A 135 -1.63 3.53 4.80
N ARG A 136 -2.20 4.39 5.64
CA ARG A 136 -3.51 5.01 5.44
C ARG A 136 -3.47 6.51 5.16
N MET A 137 -2.34 7.14 5.41
CA MET A 137 -2.10 8.56 5.20
C MET A 137 -0.64 8.79 4.82
N PRO A 138 -0.31 9.88 4.12
CA PRO A 138 1.07 10.22 3.82
C PRO A 138 1.92 10.31 5.09
N GLY A 139 3.12 9.70 5.07
CA GLY A 139 4.02 9.69 6.22
C GLY A 139 3.62 8.77 7.39
N HIS A 140 2.61 7.93 7.21
CA HIS A 140 2.13 7.04 8.29
C HIS A 140 3.25 6.16 8.86
N MET A 141 4.07 5.57 8.02
CA MET A 141 5.18 4.72 8.47
C MET A 141 6.28 5.52 9.16
N ASN A 142 6.55 6.74 8.72
CA ASN A 142 7.53 7.62 9.35
C ASN A 142 7.14 7.92 10.80
N VAL A 143 5.87 8.22 11.04
CA VAL A 143 5.34 8.50 12.40
C VAL A 143 5.46 7.26 13.29
N LEU A 144 5.11 6.07 12.78
CA LEU A 144 5.17 4.83 13.56
C LEU A 144 6.61 4.43 13.91
N LEU A 145 7.54 4.59 12.98
CA LEU A 145 8.95 4.30 13.23
C LEU A 145 9.59 5.35 14.16
N ALA A 146 9.17 6.61 14.05
CA ALA A 146 9.57 7.65 15.01
C ALA A 146 9.03 7.37 16.42
N GLU A 147 7.79 6.87 16.56
CA GLU A 147 7.22 6.41 17.83
C GLU A 147 8.05 5.26 18.43
N ALA A 148 8.57 4.38 17.56
CA ALA A 148 9.49 3.33 17.98
C ALA A 148 10.92 3.83 18.24
N ASN A 149 11.22 5.12 18.14
CA ASN A 149 12.54 5.72 18.26
C ASN A 149 13.57 5.25 17.21
N VAL A 150 13.13 4.92 16.01
CA VAL A 150 14.03 4.68 14.87
C VAL A 150 14.58 6.04 14.39
N PRO A 151 15.91 6.20 14.24
CA PRO A 151 16.50 7.45 13.76
C PRO A 151 16.03 7.80 12.34
N TYR A 152 15.83 9.09 12.05
CA TYR A 152 15.41 9.52 10.71
C TYR A 152 16.46 9.28 9.63
N ASP A 153 17.71 9.22 9.99
CA ASP A 153 18.84 9.05 9.06
C ASP A 153 18.84 7.68 8.35
N VAL A 154 18.21 6.66 8.96
CA VAL A 154 18.07 5.32 8.37
C VAL A 154 16.76 5.13 7.60
N LEU A 155 15.89 6.15 7.60
CA LEU A 155 14.63 6.16 6.84
C LEU A 155 14.91 6.70 5.43
N VAL A 156 14.77 5.85 4.42
CA VAL A 156 15.13 6.18 3.04
C VAL A 156 13.91 6.05 2.13
N GLU A 157 13.74 7.00 1.20
CA GLU A 157 12.66 6.98 0.22
C GLU A 157 12.97 6.03 -0.96
N PRO A 158 11.96 5.56 -1.70
CA PRO A 158 12.14 4.63 -2.82
C PRO A 158 13.04 5.15 -3.92
N ASP A 159 13.05 6.47 -4.15
CA ASP A 159 13.84 7.09 -5.22
C ASP A 159 15.35 7.02 -4.90
N ASP A 160 15.72 7.02 -3.63
CA ASP A 160 17.10 6.89 -3.17
C ASP A 160 17.54 5.44 -3.03
N ILE A 161 16.61 4.54 -2.68
CA ILE A 161 16.88 3.11 -2.48
C ILE A 161 16.93 2.34 -3.81
N ASN A 162 16.03 2.62 -4.74
CA ASN A 162 15.90 1.86 -5.98
C ASN A 162 17.22 1.72 -6.77
N PRO A 163 18.06 2.75 -6.88
CA PRO A 163 19.36 2.62 -7.55
C PRO A 163 20.36 1.71 -6.83
N SER A 164 20.22 1.56 -5.51
CA SER A 164 21.13 0.77 -4.66
C SER A 164 20.56 -0.61 -4.29
N MET A 165 19.36 -0.95 -4.77
CA MET A 165 18.67 -2.20 -4.40
C MET A 165 19.46 -3.45 -4.78
N ASP A 166 20.22 -3.41 -5.89
CA ASP A 166 21.06 -4.51 -6.36
C ASP A 166 22.26 -4.80 -5.42
N SER A 167 22.60 -3.84 -4.55
CA SER A 167 23.69 -3.98 -3.57
C SER A 167 23.22 -4.43 -2.18
N ILE A 168 21.92 -4.62 -1.99
CA ILE A 168 21.33 -5.04 -0.72
C ILE A 168 21.24 -6.57 -0.68
N ASP A 169 21.80 -7.19 0.36
CA ASP A 169 21.84 -8.64 0.50
C ASP A 169 20.47 -9.23 0.85
N VAL A 170 19.75 -8.56 1.76
CA VAL A 170 18.44 -9.04 2.26
C VAL A 170 17.41 -7.94 2.33
N ALA A 171 16.23 -8.17 1.77
CA ALA A 171 15.07 -7.29 1.90
C ALA A 171 13.98 -7.97 2.74
N ILE A 172 13.64 -7.38 3.88
CA ILE A 172 12.59 -7.85 4.79
C ILE A 172 11.32 -7.05 4.54
N VAL A 173 10.29 -7.68 3.98
CA VAL A 173 9.01 -7.04 3.70
C VAL A 173 7.99 -7.40 4.79
N ILE A 174 7.49 -6.40 5.52
CA ILE A 174 6.57 -6.61 6.65
C ILE A 174 5.26 -5.87 6.41
N GLY A 175 4.22 -6.62 6.07
CA GLY A 175 2.89 -6.08 5.87
C GLY A 175 2.77 -5.05 4.75
N ALA A 176 3.64 -5.13 3.75
CA ALA A 176 3.80 -4.15 2.66
C ALA A 176 3.39 -4.71 1.29
N ASN A 177 2.31 -5.46 1.23
CA ASN A 177 1.84 -6.11 0.01
C ASN A 177 1.61 -5.15 -1.17
N ASP A 178 1.26 -3.89 -0.88
CA ASP A 178 0.93 -2.89 -1.90
C ASP A 178 2.13 -2.00 -2.29
N VAL A 179 3.27 -2.17 -1.64
CA VAL A 179 4.45 -1.30 -1.77
C VAL A 179 5.52 -1.95 -2.65
N VAL A 180 5.56 -3.27 -2.70
CA VAL A 180 6.53 -4.04 -3.47
C VAL A 180 5.93 -4.42 -4.83
N ASN A 181 6.68 -4.18 -5.90
CA ASN A 181 6.28 -4.62 -7.24
C ASN A 181 6.48 -6.13 -7.38
N PRO A 182 5.42 -6.95 -7.57
CA PRO A 182 5.56 -8.39 -7.70
C PRO A 182 6.22 -8.85 -9.00
N VAL A 183 6.34 -7.96 -9.99
CA VAL A 183 6.93 -8.26 -11.32
C VAL A 183 8.43 -7.94 -11.36
N SER A 184 8.89 -7.03 -10.50
CA SER A 184 10.29 -6.64 -10.44
C SER A 184 10.71 -6.53 -8.98
N TYR A 185 11.50 -7.47 -8.53
CA TYR A 185 12.03 -7.49 -7.16
C TYR A 185 13.14 -6.46 -6.92
N THR A 186 13.45 -5.65 -7.93
CA THR A 186 14.57 -4.72 -7.93
C THR A 186 14.21 -3.30 -7.52
N HIS A 187 12.93 -2.99 -7.24
CA HIS A 187 12.53 -1.64 -6.80
C HIS A 187 11.18 -1.61 -6.12
N LEU A 188 11.04 -0.62 -5.24
CA LEU A 188 9.79 -0.31 -4.54
C LEU A 188 8.89 0.54 -5.44
N THR A 189 7.74 0.02 -5.84
CA THR A 189 6.73 0.79 -6.56
C THR A 189 5.33 0.44 -6.10
N LEU A 190 4.40 1.37 -6.25
CA LEU A 190 2.99 1.02 -6.15
C LEU A 190 2.62 0.11 -7.33
N PRO A 191 1.78 -0.93 -7.12
CA PRO A 191 1.32 -1.83 -8.18
C PRO A 191 0.48 -1.14 -9.26
N THR A 192 0.26 0.17 -9.14
CA THR A 192 -0.50 1.01 -10.07
C THR A 192 0.28 1.47 -11.30
N LYS A 193 1.59 1.25 -11.35
CA LYS A 193 2.43 1.65 -12.48
C LYS A 193 2.77 0.44 -13.36
N SER A 194 1.75 -0.28 -13.85
CA SER A 194 1.93 -1.09 -15.04
C SER A 194 1.86 -0.18 -16.26
N ARG A 195 2.93 -0.08 -16.98
CA ARG A 195 2.89 0.40 -18.37
C ARG A 195 2.15 -0.59 -19.24
#